data_dc3d43eded317941eeb9e23c9fef7fbc
#
_entry.id   dc3d43eded317941eeb9e23c9fef7fbc
#
_cell.length_a   1.000
_cell.length_b   1.000
_cell.length_c   1.000
_cell.angle_alpha   90.00
_cell.angle_beta   90.00
_cell.angle_gamma   90.00
#
_symmetry.space_group_name_H-M   'P 1'
#
loop_
_entity.id
_entity.type
_entity.pdbx_description
1 polymer ?
#
loop_
_entity_poly.entity_id
_entity_poly.type
_entity_poly.pdbx_seq_one_letter_code
_entity_poly.pdbx_strand_id
1 'polypeptide(L)'
;MKVKRGEVYLADLSDASGSEQGKVRPVVIIQNNLGNKYSPTTIVACLSSKIYTKHHLPTHHLLPEGIGLKYKSMVMCEQIRVIDKSRLLKKIATVSRLDMLAIDRKIKISLDLRLHNQRK
;
A
#
# COMPACT_ATOMS: atom_id res chain seq x y z
N MET A 1 -15.78 0.64 10.94
CA MET A 1 -15.25 0.75 9.56
C MET A 1 -14.77 -0.62 9.09
N LYS A 2 -15.30 -1.08 7.98
CA LYS A 2 -14.87 -2.34 7.37
C LYS A 2 -13.76 -2.06 6.38
N VAL A 3 -12.58 -2.52 6.72
CA VAL A 3 -11.39 -2.35 5.89
C VAL A 3 -11.07 -3.68 5.22
N LYS A 4 -10.80 -3.64 3.92
CA LYS A 4 -10.47 -4.84 3.16
C LYS A 4 -9.17 -4.67 2.38
N ARG A 5 -8.45 -5.77 2.26
CA ARG A 5 -7.20 -5.80 1.50
C ARG A 5 -7.46 -5.37 0.06
N GLY A 6 -6.61 -4.50 -0.46
CA GLY A 6 -6.72 -3.95 -1.81
C GLY A 6 -7.46 -2.63 -1.89
N GLU A 7 -8.11 -2.20 -0.82
CA GLU A 7 -8.76 -0.88 -0.80
C GLU A 7 -7.71 0.20 -0.60
N VAL A 8 -7.93 1.35 -1.26
CA VAL A 8 -7.07 2.53 -1.13
C VAL A 8 -7.80 3.56 -0.30
N TYR A 9 -7.14 4.06 0.73
CA TYR A 9 -7.67 5.08 1.62
C TYR A 9 -6.76 6.28 1.65
N LEU A 10 -7.35 7.46 1.85
CA LEU A 10 -6.57 8.59 2.36
C LEU A 10 -6.33 8.33 3.84
N ALA A 11 -5.08 8.44 4.25
CA ALA A 11 -4.70 8.18 5.63
C ALA A 11 -3.88 9.34 6.19
N ASP A 12 -4.08 9.59 7.47
CA ASP A 12 -3.32 10.62 8.20
C ASP A 12 -2.02 10.00 8.69
N LEU A 13 -0.91 10.38 8.05
CA LEU A 13 0.42 9.90 8.37
C LEU A 13 1.27 11.01 9.00
N SER A 14 0.61 11.94 9.71
CA SER A 14 1.28 13.13 10.23
C SER A 14 2.35 12.84 11.26
N ASP A 15 2.40 11.62 11.81
CA ASP A 15 3.44 11.19 12.75
C ASP A 15 4.69 10.66 12.06
N ALA A 16 4.71 10.57 10.72
CA ALA A 16 5.88 10.11 10.00
C ALA A 16 7.01 11.12 10.10
N SER A 17 8.25 10.64 10.04
CA SER A 17 9.43 11.47 10.15
C SER A 17 10.50 11.02 9.15
N GLY A 18 11.50 11.88 8.95
CA GLY A 18 12.60 11.60 8.04
C GLY A 18 12.14 11.45 6.61
N SER A 19 12.59 10.40 5.93
CA SER A 19 12.24 10.13 4.54
C SER A 19 10.90 9.42 4.39
N GLU A 20 10.21 9.14 5.49
CA GLU A 20 8.90 8.51 5.44
C GLU A 20 7.85 9.46 4.87
N GLN A 21 6.82 8.88 4.25
CA GLN A 21 5.68 9.66 3.76
C GLN A 21 4.87 10.18 4.94
N GLY A 22 4.73 11.50 5.03
CA GLY A 22 3.96 12.12 6.10
C GLY A 22 2.68 12.77 5.59
N LYS A 23 1.94 13.41 6.51
CA LYS A 23 0.68 14.12 6.23
C LYS A 23 -0.39 13.18 5.71
N VAL A 24 -1.38 13.73 5.02
CA VAL A 24 -2.47 12.94 4.44
C VAL A 24 -2.04 12.41 3.09
N ARG A 25 -2.03 11.09 2.95
CA ARG A 25 -1.54 10.40 1.75
C ARG A 25 -2.42 9.21 1.42
N PRO A 26 -2.51 8.85 0.14
CA PRO A 26 -3.16 7.59 -0.20
C PRO A 26 -2.29 6.40 0.17
N VAL A 27 -2.94 5.37 0.68
CA VAL A 27 -2.31 4.10 1.05
C VAL A 27 -3.19 2.96 0.58
N VAL A 28 -2.58 1.82 0.25
CA VAL A 28 -3.33 0.61 -0.06
C VAL A 28 -3.23 -0.36 1.11
N ILE A 29 -4.37 -0.95 1.46
CA ILE A 29 -4.45 -1.94 2.54
C ILE A 29 -3.83 -3.24 2.04
N ILE A 30 -2.79 -3.71 2.72
CA ILE A 30 -2.11 -4.96 2.36
C ILE A 30 -2.25 -6.04 3.42
N GLN A 31 -2.72 -5.70 4.63
CA GLN A 31 -2.96 -6.70 5.67
C GLN A 31 -4.07 -7.65 5.24
N ASN A 32 -3.96 -8.92 5.65
CA ASN A 32 -4.98 -9.93 5.36
C ASN A 32 -6.32 -9.55 5.98
N ASN A 33 -7.41 -10.07 5.40
CA ASN A 33 -8.75 -9.66 5.80
C ASN A 33 -9.18 -10.19 7.18
N LEU A 34 -8.60 -11.28 7.63
CA LEU A 34 -8.86 -11.75 8.99
C LEU A 34 -8.29 -10.75 10.01
N GLY A 35 -7.06 -10.30 9.80
CA GLY A 35 -6.46 -9.25 10.62
C GLY A 35 -7.26 -7.96 10.54
N ASN A 36 -7.69 -7.58 9.32
CA ASN A 36 -8.49 -6.36 9.13
C ASN A 36 -9.81 -6.42 9.90
N LYS A 37 -10.37 -7.60 10.05
CA LYS A 37 -11.65 -7.75 10.76
C LYS A 37 -11.49 -7.60 12.28
N TYR A 38 -10.42 -8.12 12.84
CA TYR A 38 -10.31 -8.24 14.30
C TYR A 38 -9.30 -7.29 14.94
N SER A 39 -8.32 -6.79 14.17
CA SER A 39 -7.29 -5.93 14.74
C SER A 39 -7.72 -4.46 14.71
N PRO A 40 -7.36 -3.66 15.71
CA PRO A 40 -7.54 -2.21 15.65
C PRO A 40 -6.58 -1.52 14.68
N THR A 41 -5.56 -2.24 14.21
CA THR A 41 -4.57 -1.72 13.28
C THR A 41 -4.65 -2.44 11.95
N THR A 42 -4.05 -1.82 10.91
CA THR A 42 -3.89 -2.49 9.62
C THR A 42 -2.50 -2.18 9.07
N ILE A 43 -2.09 -2.95 8.08
CA ILE A 43 -0.80 -2.78 7.42
C ILE A 43 -1.07 -2.20 6.04
N VAL A 44 -0.34 -1.15 5.69
CA VAL A 44 -0.52 -0.42 4.44
C VAL A 44 0.78 -0.25 3.71
N ALA A 45 0.70 -0.07 2.38
CA ALA A 45 1.81 0.41 1.57
C ALA A 45 1.44 1.78 1.03
N CYS A 46 2.39 2.72 1.04
CA CYS A 46 2.14 4.09 0.64
C CYS A 46 2.15 4.24 -0.88
N LEU A 47 1.31 5.13 -1.39
CA LEU A 47 1.29 5.51 -2.79
C LEU A 47 2.00 6.84 -3.00
N SER A 48 2.48 7.06 -4.22
CA SER A 48 3.04 8.34 -4.64
C SER A 48 2.57 8.67 -6.03
N SER A 49 2.21 9.95 -6.26
CA SER A 49 1.90 10.44 -7.59
C SER A 49 3.13 10.98 -8.32
N LYS A 50 4.29 10.98 -7.68
CA LYS A 50 5.54 11.49 -8.26
C LYS A 50 6.21 10.43 -9.12
N ILE A 51 5.49 9.91 -10.10
CA ILE A 51 5.95 8.77 -10.90
C ILE A 51 7.06 9.12 -11.89
N TYR A 52 7.24 10.40 -12.20
CA TYR A 52 8.26 10.85 -13.15
C TYR A 52 9.51 11.36 -12.49
N THR A 53 9.48 11.66 -11.19
CA THR A 53 10.61 12.27 -10.49
C THR A 53 11.29 11.33 -9.49
N LYS A 54 10.59 10.30 -9.03
CA LYS A 54 11.18 9.30 -8.14
C LYS A 54 11.83 8.19 -8.96
N HIS A 55 12.93 7.65 -8.45
CA HIS A 55 13.51 6.45 -9.05
C HIS A 55 12.53 5.30 -8.92
N HIS A 56 12.39 4.56 -10.02
CA HIS A 56 11.53 3.37 -10.03
C HIS A 56 12.34 2.19 -9.51
N LEU A 57 12.01 1.76 -8.31
CA LEU A 57 12.62 0.60 -7.68
C LEU A 57 11.88 -0.68 -8.11
N PRO A 58 12.54 -1.85 -7.99
CA PRO A 58 11.84 -3.12 -8.24
C PRO A 58 10.60 -3.32 -7.37
N THR A 59 10.49 -2.58 -6.27
CA THR A 59 9.38 -2.63 -5.34
C THR A 59 8.26 -1.65 -5.68
N HIS A 60 8.40 -0.85 -6.74
CA HIS A 60 7.35 0.08 -7.16
C HIS A 60 6.41 -0.57 -8.17
N HIS A 61 5.10 -0.36 -7.99
CA HIS A 61 4.08 -0.87 -8.90
C HIS A 61 3.20 0.29 -9.38
N LEU A 62 3.22 0.54 -10.69
CA LEU A 62 2.40 1.59 -11.29
C LEU A 62 0.95 1.11 -11.40
N LEU A 63 0.02 1.90 -10.87
CA LEU A 63 -1.40 1.60 -10.95
C LEU A 63 -1.99 2.18 -12.23
N PRO A 64 -3.05 1.54 -12.78
CA PRO A 64 -3.73 2.08 -13.96
C PRO A 64 -4.48 3.37 -13.61
N GLU A 65 -4.74 4.19 -14.63
CA GLU A 65 -5.61 5.34 -14.50
C GLU A 65 -7.06 4.91 -14.42
N GLY A 66 -7.91 5.78 -13.91
CA GLY A 66 -9.36 5.57 -13.93
C GLY A 66 -9.91 4.72 -12.81
N ILE A 67 -9.12 4.43 -11.78
CA ILE A 67 -9.60 3.61 -10.65
C ILE A 67 -10.14 4.46 -9.49
N GLY A 68 -10.12 5.79 -9.63
CA GLY A 68 -10.63 6.68 -8.60
C GLY A 68 -9.58 7.59 -7.98
N LEU A 69 -8.31 7.42 -8.35
CA LEU A 69 -7.24 8.28 -7.87
C LEU A 69 -7.19 9.56 -8.68
N LYS A 70 -6.94 10.68 -7.99
CA LYS A 70 -6.86 11.98 -8.64
C LYS A 70 -5.71 12.06 -9.64
N TYR A 71 -4.59 11.44 -9.31
CA TYR A 71 -3.39 11.42 -10.15
C TYR A 71 -2.95 9.99 -10.38
N LYS A 72 -2.31 9.74 -11.53
CA LYS A 72 -1.66 8.46 -11.77
C LYS A 72 -0.63 8.24 -10.67
N SER A 73 -0.62 7.04 -10.09
CA SER A 73 0.14 6.78 -8.87
C SER A 73 0.84 5.43 -8.95
N MET A 74 1.87 5.30 -8.14
CA MET A 74 2.55 4.02 -7.94
C MET A 74 2.46 3.61 -6.49
N VAL A 75 2.41 2.31 -6.24
CA VAL A 75 2.52 1.74 -4.90
C VAL A 75 3.99 1.53 -4.61
N MET A 76 4.43 2.03 -3.47
CA MET A 76 5.82 1.86 -3.01
C MET A 76 5.84 0.72 -1.99
N CYS A 77 6.15 -0.48 -2.46
CA CYS A 77 6.09 -1.67 -1.60
C CYS A 77 7.25 -1.77 -0.62
N GLU A 78 8.17 -0.83 -0.63
CA GLU A 78 9.18 -0.68 0.42
C GLU A 78 8.73 0.28 1.52
N GLN A 79 7.65 1.03 1.30
CA GLN A 79 7.09 1.99 2.27
C GLN A 79 5.88 1.36 2.94
N ILE A 80 6.15 0.37 3.77
CA ILE A 80 5.13 -0.40 4.47
C ILE A 80 5.08 0.08 5.92
N ARG A 81 3.86 0.29 6.44
CA ARG A 81 3.72 0.66 7.84
C ARG A 81 2.44 0.10 8.44
N VAL A 82 2.47 -0.05 9.77
CA VAL A 82 1.29 -0.38 10.56
C VAL A 82 0.68 0.93 11.02
N ILE A 83 -0.61 1.09 10.83
CA ILE A 83 -1.33 2.27 11.31
C ILE A 83 -2.59 1.85 12.05
N ASP A 84 -3.04 2.70 12.98
CA ASP A 84 -4.33 2.53 13.61
C ASP A 84 -5.42 2.80 12.58
N LYS A 85 -6.49 2.02 12.59
CA LYS A 85 -7.59 2.19 11.64
C LYS A 85 -8.23 3.58 11.75
N SER A 86 -8.14 4.23 12.90
CA SER A 86 -8.66 5.59 13.07
C SER A 86 -7.95 6.62 12.20
N ARG A 87 -6.77 6.27 11.68
CA ARG A 87 -6.05 7.16 10.75
C ARG A 87 -6.55 7.08 9.32
N LEU A 88 -7.38 6.09 9.00
CA LEU A 88 -7.99 5.97 7.68
C LEU A 88 -9.16 6.94 7.58
N LEU A 89 -9.05 7.91 6.66
CA LEU A 89 -10.00 9.00 6.57
C LEU A 89 -11.13 8.72 5.58
N LYS A 90 -10.79 8.20 4.40
CA LYS A 90 -11.77 8.03 3.33
C LYS A 90 -11.27 6.98 2.34
N LYS A 91 -12.13 6.03 1.99
CA LYS A 91 -11.85 5.10 0.90
C LYS A 91 -11.99 5.85 -0.44
N ILE A 92 -11.00 5.74 -1.30
CA ILE A 92 -10.97 6.46 -2.57
C ILE A 92 -10.87 5.58 -3.80
N ALA A 93 -10.46 4.31 -3.64
CA ALA A 93 -10.28 3.41 -4.78
C ALA A 93 -10.22 1.96 -4.31
N THR A 94 -10.25 1.05 -5.27
CA THR A 94 -9.99 -0.37 -5.04
C THR A 94 -9.04 -0.85 -6.12
N VAL A 95 -7.97 -1.52 -5.70
CA VAL A 95 -6.98 -2.08 -6.62
C VAL A 95 -7.50 -3.41 -7.14
N SER A 96 -7.33 -3.65 -8.44
CA SER A 96 -7.78 -4.88 -9.07
C SER A 96 -7.02 -6.08 -8.53
N ARG A 97 -7.60 -7.27 -8.70
CA ARG A 97 -6.95 -8.52 -8.27
C ARG A 97 -5.60 -8.70 -8.96
N LEU A 98 -5.51 -8.41 -10.26
CA LEU A 98 -4.26 -8.58 -11.00
C LEU A 98 -3.18 -7.62 -10.49
N ASP A 99 -3.55 -6.38 -10.21
CA ASP A 99 -2.60 -5.44 -9.64
C ASP A 99 -2.18 -5.84 -8.24
N MET A 100 -3.10 -6.39 -7.44
CA MET A 100 -2.75 -6.90 -6.11
C MET A 100 -1.78 -8.07 -6.18
N LEU A 101 -1.92 -8.95 -7.18
CA LEU A 101 -0.95 -10.04 -7.36
C LEU A 101 0.44 -9.49 -7.68
N ALA A 102 0.52 -8.45 -8.49
CA ALA A 102 1.80 -7.79 -8.79
C ALA A 102 2.37 -7.12 -7.53
N ILE A 103 1.53 -6.46 -6.75
CA ILE A 103 1.94 -5.84 -5.48
C ILE A 103 2.45 -6.92 -4.52
N ASP A 104 1.79 -8.06 -4.44
CA ASP A 104 2.23 -9.18 -3.58
C ASP A 104 3.64 -9.62 -3.92
N ARG A 105 3.96 -9.75 -5.22
CA ARG A 105 5.31 -10.11 -5.64
C ARG A 105 6.33 -9.08 -5.20
N LYS A 106 5.98 -7.80 -5.29
CA LYS A 106 6.89 -6.72 -4.91
C LYS A 106 7.06 -6.60 -3.40
N ILE A 107 6.02 -6.94 -2.64
CA ILE A 107 6.14 -7.05 -1.18
C ILE A 107 7.11 -8.17 -0.82
N LYS A 108 7.02 -9.31 -1.50
CA LYS A 108 7.97 -10.41 -1.30
C LYS A 108 9.41 -9.97 -1.57
N ILE A 109 9.61 -9.19 -2.63
CA ILE A 109 10.93 -8.64 -2.93
C ILE A 109 11.38 -7.69 -1.82
N SER A 110 10.50 -6.79 -1.41
CA SER A 110 10.81 -5.79 -0.40
C SER A 110 11.22 -6.42 0.93
N LEU A 111 10.57 -7.51 1.31
CA LEU A 111 10.81 -8.18 2.58
C LEU A 111 11.73 -9.40 2.46
N ASP A 112 12.23 -9.66 1.25
CA ASP A 112 13.05 -10.84 0.95
C ASP A 112 12.39 -12.15 1.38
N LEU A 113 11.08 -12.26 1.11
CA LEU A 113 10.34 -13.47 1.43
C LEU A 113 10.52 -14.50 0.34
N ARG A 114 10.65 -15.77 0.75
CA ARG A 114 10.80 -16.88 -0.16
C ARG A 114 9.76 -17.94 0.13
N LEU A 115 9.22 -18.52 -0.93
CA LEU A 115 8.34 -19.65 -0.76
C LEU A 115 9.18 -20.85 -0.35
N HIS A 116 8.60 -21.70 0.48
CA HIS A 116 9.27 -22.86 1.02
C HIS A 116 9.84 -23.77 -0.09
N ASN A 117 9.07 -23.98 -1.16
CA ASN A 117 9.45 -24.87 -2.26
C ASN A 117 10.45 -24.24 -3.24
N GLN A 118 10.87 -23.01 -3.04
CA GLN A 118 11.84 -22.31 -3.89
C GLN A 118 13.24 -22.32 -3.33
N ARG A 119 13.44 -22.88 -2.15
CA ARG A 119 14.76 -22.94 -1.55
C ARG A 119 15.62 -23.94 -2.29
N LYS A 120 16.85 -23.57 -2.47
CA LYS A 120 17.85 -24.39 -3.14
C LYS A 120 19.11 -24.45 -2.31
#